data_0d016097cf46d4b46fbe21c760e0957f
#
_entry.id   0d016097cf46d4b46fbe21c760e0957f
#
_cell.length_a   1.000
_cell.length_b   1.000
_cell.length_c   1.000
_cell.angle_alpha   90.00
_cell.angle_beta   90.00
_cell.angle_gamma   90.00
#
_symmetry.space_group_name_H-M   'P 1'
#
loop_
_entity.id
_entity.type
_entity.pdbx_description
1 polymer ?
#
loop_
_entity_poly.entity_id
_entity_poly.type
_entity_poly.pdbx_seq_one_letter_code
_entity_poly.pdbx_strand_id
1 'polypeptide(L)'
;MSKWIHETVGGWTLHLLLPPSYADGGHYPVVYIQDGGAVARACSNLLDHYYRTGRLPEVILVGIEPPNRNDDYTPWPLPALTASFSSFGGHGRAYLHTIIKQLKPHVDSNYRTLSDRANTGIMGCSLGGLISLYAATEFPHVFGKVGALSASMWYEGFLDYMTGQSWSDRSELKLYMYVGSLEGIYKQNIQAHMLDYTRAAVRAILAKGYPADRLNYVEEEGGTHDMLFFAKHFPEALEWLFT
;
A
#
# COMPACT_ATOMS: atom_id res chain seq x y z
N MET A 1 24.28 4.04 -5.73
CA MET A 1 22.84 4.22 -5.91
C MET A 1 22.24 2.90 -6.38
N SER A 2 21.28 2.41 -5.67
CA SER A 2 20.54 1.19 -6.05
C SER A 2 19.82 1.45 -7.38
N LYS A 3 19.96 0.54 -8.33
CA LYS A 3 19.39 0.68 -9.68
C LYS A 3 18.06 -0.06 -9.75
N TRP A 4 17.02 0.61 -10.26
CA TRP A 4 15.75 -0.03 -10.56
C TRP A 4 15.89 -0.98 -11.76
N ILE A 5 15.40 -2.19 -11.60
CA ILE A 5 15.28 -3.21 -12.64
C ILE A 5 13.85 -3.13 -13.19
N HIS A 6 13.70 -3.28 -14.50
CA HIS A 6 12.40 -3.24 -15.17
C HIS A 6 12.14 -4.59 -15.83
N GLU A 7 10.99 -5.18 -15.55
CA GLU A 7 10.57 -6.47 -16.11
C GLU A 7 9.13 -6.41 -16.61
N THR A 8 8.82 -7.26 -17.56
CA THR A 8 7.43 -7.49 -18.01
C THR A 8 7.04 -8.93 -17.74
N VAL A 9 5.98 -9.14 -16.98
CA VAL A 9 5.50 -10.46 -16.56
C VAL A 9 4.02 -10.58 -16.93
N GLY A 10 3.69 -11.42 -17.90
CA GLY A 10 2.31 -11.61 -18.35
C GLY A 10 1.60 -10.33 -18.79
N GLY A 11 2.34 -9.40 -19.37
CA GLY A 11 1.82 -8.08 -19.81
C GLY A 11 1.82 -7.00 -18.74
N TRP A 12 2.25 -7.32 -17.50
CA TRP A 12 2.39 -6.36 -16.40
C TRP A 12 3.81 -5.84 -16.32
N THR A 13 3.97 -4.55 -16.09
CA THR A 13 5.29 -3.92 -15.86
C THR A 13 5.61 -3.91 -14.38
N LEU A 14 6.78 -4.48 -14.04
CA LEU A 14 7.35 -4.47 -12.69
C LEU A 14 8.60 -3.60 -12.65
N HIS A 15 8.74 -2.87 -11.57
CA HIS A 15 9.93 -2.09 -11.23
C HIS A 15 10.49 -2.59 -9.91
N LEU A 16 11.65 -3.23 -9.93
CA LEU A 16 12.25 -3.81 -8.73
C LEU A 16 13.43 -2.98 -8.26
N LEU A 17 13.50 -2.77 -6.95
CA LEU A 17 14.67 -2.23 -6.27
C LEU A 17 15.18 -3.27 -5.29
N LEU A 18 16.39 -3.77 -5.55
CA LEU A 18 17.05 -4.72 -4.67
C LEU A 18 17.78 -3.99 -3.54
N PRO A 19 17.82 -4.55 -2.32
CA PRO A 19 18.52 -3.95 -1.20
C PRO A 19 20.03 -3.92 -1.42
N PRO A 20 20.78 -3.02 -0.71
CA PRO A 20 22.23 -2.84 -0.90
C PRO A 20 23.04 -4.14 -0.73
N SER A 21 22.70 -4.98 0.26
CA SER A 21 23.42 -6.24 0.51
C SER A 21 22.93 -7.41 -0.32
N TYR A 22 22.09 -7.18 -1.34
CA TYR A 22 21.52 -8.27 -2.14
C TYR A 22 22.61 -9.19 -2.76
N ALA A 23 23.76 -8.64 -3.13
CA ALA A 23 24.87 -9.41 -3.68
C ALA A 23 25.47 -10.41 -2.68
N ASP A 24 25.29 -10.21 -1.38
CA ASP A 24 25.88 -11.02 -0.32
C ASP A 24 25.14 -12.37 -0.09
N GLY A 25 24.07 -12.63 -0.84
CA GLY A 25 23.39 -13.93 -0.89
C GLY A 25 22.26 -14.13 0.13
N GLY A 26 21.86 -13.08 0.87
CA GLY A 26 20.74 -13.11 1.81
C GLY A 26 19.37 -13.25 1.13
N HIS A 27 18.34 -13.62 1.92
CA HIS A 27 16.94 -13.60 1.51
C HIS A 27 16.23 -12.44 2.21
N TYR A 28 15.30 -11.79 1.52
CA TYR A 28 14.73 -10.51 1.94
C TYR A 28 13.21 -10.52 1.93
N PRO A 29 12.56 -9.82 2.86
CA PRO A 29 11.14 -9.51 2.76
C PRO A 29 10.84 -8.77 1.45
N VAL A 30 9.58 -8.84 1.01
CA VAL A 30 9.13 -8.21 -0.24
C VAL A 30 7.97 -7.26 0.02
N VAL A 31 8.01 -6.08 -0.60
CA VAL A 31 6.91 -5.12 -0.58
C VAL A 31 6.43 -4.85 -2.00
N TYR A 32 5.18 -5.19 -2.28
CA TYR A 32 4.48 -4.86 -3.51
C TYR A 32 3.92 -3.44 -3.40
N ILE A 33 4.34 -2.54 -4.27
CA ILE A 33 4.01 -1.11 -4.21
C ILE A 33 3.18 -0.73 -5.43
N GLN A 34 2.08 -0.07 -5.19
CA GLN A 34 1.19 0.42 -6.24
C GLN A 34 1.84 1.55 -7.06
N ASP A 35 1.23 1.88 -8.21
CA ASP A 35 1.66 2.97 -9.09
C ASP A 35 3.13 2.85 -9.56
N GLY A 36 3.55 1.62 -9.89
CA GLY A 36 4.91 1.33 -10.34
C GLY A 36 5.99 1.65 -9.28
N GLY A 37 5.62 1.82 -8.00
CA GLY A 37 6.56 2.23 -6.97
C GLY A 37 6.97 3.70 -7.04
N ALA A 38 6.15 4.58 -7.60
CA ALA A 38 6.45 6.01 -7.74
C ALA A 38 6.83 6.68 -6.42
N VAL A 39 6.15 6.33 -5.32
CA VAL A 39 6.46 6.87 -3.98
C VAL A 39 7.86 6.47 -3.51
N ALA A 40 8.29 5.24 -3.75
CA ALA A 40 9.63 4.78 -3.40
C ALA A 40 10.72 5.48 -4.24
N ARG A 41 10.43 5.73 -5.53
CA ARG A 41 11.33 6.51 -6.39
C ARG A 41 11.47 7.97 -5.93
N ALA A 42 10.37 8.57 -5.47
CA ALA A 42 10.35 9.94 -4.96
C ALA A 42 11.22 10.14 -3.71
N CYS A 43 11.43 9.09 -2.91
CA CYS A 43 12.26 9.13 -1.70
C CYS A 43 13.52 8.23 -1.76
N SER A 44 14.00 7.89 -2.95
CA SER A 44 15.10 6.92 -3.14
C SER A 44 16.39 7.27 -2.38
N ASN A 45 16.75 8.55 -2.29
CA ASN A 45 17.93 8.98 -1.52
C ASN A 45 17.75 8.77 -0.01
N LEU A 46 16.54 8.99 0.50
CA LEU A 46 16.21 8.76 1.91
C LEU A 46 16.21 7.26 2.24
N LEU A 47 15.66 6.43 1.35
CA LEU A 47 15.72 4.98 1.47
C LEU A 47 17.16 4.47 1.49
N ASP A 48 18.00 4.93 0.57
CA ASP A 48 19.44 4.55 0.53
C ASP A 48 20.16 4.97 1.83
N HIS A 49 19.84 6.14 2.37
CA HIS A 49 20.36 6.58 3.65
C HIS A 49 19.91 5.68 4.82
N TYR A 50 18.62 5.32 4.88
CA TYR A 50 18.08 4.48 5.95
C TYR A 50 18.64 3.05 5.89
N TYR A 51 18.82 2.48 4.70
CA TYR A 51 19.50 1.19 4.55
C TYR A 51 20.96 1.26 5.04
N ARG A 52 21.72 2.28 4.62
CA ARG A 52 23.14 2.43 5.01
C ARG A 52 23.35 2.66 6.50
N THR A 53 22.42 3.30 7.16
CA THR A 53 22.47 3.57 8.61
C THR A 53 21.87 2.45 9.45
N GLY A 54 21.32 1.40 8.83
CA GLY A 54 20.66 0.29 9.51
C GLY A 54 19.33 0.68 10.17
N ARG A 55 18.80 1.87 9.84
CA ARG A 55 17.50 2.31 10.36
C ARG A 55 16.35 1.52 9.75
N LEU A 56 16.44 1.19 8.47
CA LEU A 56 15.44 0.40 7.75
C LEU A 56 15.99 -1.00 7.48
N PRO A 57 15.27 -2.07 7.86
CA PRO A 57 15.59 -3.42 7.41
C PRO A 57 15.57 -3.51 5.88
N GLU A 58 16.50 -4.25 5.34
CA GLU A 58 16.60 -4.41 3.90
C GLU A 58 15.44 -5.24 3.35
N VAL A 59 14.72 -4.68 2.38
CA VAL A 59 13.58 -5.29 1.70
C VAL A 59 13.70 -5.16 0.18
N ILE A 60 13.15 -6.10 -0.56
CA ILE A 60 12.95 -5.99 -2.01
C ILE A 60 11.69 -5.16 -2.24
N LEU A 61 11.79 -4.07 -2.98
CA LEU A 61 10.65 -3.26 -3.39
C LEU A 61 10.23 -3.65 -4.81
N VAL A 62 8.95 -3.95 -5.00
CA VAL A 62 8.37 -4.34 -6.29
C VAL A 62 7.23 -3.39 -6.64
N GLY A 63 7.51 -2.39 -7.44
CA GLY A 63 6.52 -1.47 -7.98
C GLY A 63 5.72 -2.13 -9.11
N ILE A 64 4.40 -2.13 -9.04
CA ILE A 64 3.50 -2.69 -10.06
C ILE A 64 2.78 -1.56 -10.78
N GLU A 65 2.92 -1.48 -12.11
CA GLU A 65 2.13 -0.57 -12.93
C GLU A 65 0.79 -1.22 -13.29
N PRO A 66 -0.35 -0.61 -12.89
CA PRO A 66 -1.65 -1.12 -13.29
C PRO A 66 -1.95 -0.74 -14.75
N PRO A 67 -2.48 -1.63 -15.57
CA PRO A 67 -2.96 -1.29 -16.92
C PRO A 67 -4.07 -0.22 -16.90
N ASN A 68 -4.97 -0.29 -15.95
CA ASN A 68 -6.00 0.72 -15.73
C ASN A 68 -6.19 1.00 -14.24
N ARG A 69 -5.54 2.05 -13.76
CA ARG A 69 -5.51 2.41 -12.33
C ARG A 69 -6.91 2.53 -11.70
N ASN A 70 -7.86 3.15 -12.38
CA ASN A 70 -9.20 3.36 -11.83
C ASN A 70 -10.01 2.07 -11.71
N ASP A 71 -9.78 1.12 -12.60
CA ASP A 71 -10.45 -0.16 -12.56
C ASP A 71 -9.75 -1.13 -11.60
N ASP A 72 -8.42 -1.22 -11.70
CA ASP A 72 -7.62 -2.20 -10.97
C ASP A 72 -7.50 -1.90 -9.48
N TYR A 73 -7.60 -0.64 -9.07
CA TYR A 73 -7.44 -0.25 -7.67
C TYR A 73 -8.76 -0.07 -6.92
N THR A 74 -9.87 -0.43 -7.53
CA THR A 74 -11.20 -0.26 -6.92
C THR A 74 -11.93 -1.59 -6.72
N PRO A 75 -12.57 -1.80 -5.55
CA PRO A 75 -13.15 -3.11 -5.20
C PRO A 75 -14.46 -3.45 -5.93
N TRP A 76 -15.22 -2.45 -6.35
CA TRP A 76 -16.48 -2.56 -7.13
C TRP A 76 -16.65 -1.37 -8.06
N PRO A 77 -17.53 -1.45 -9.07
CA PRO A 77 -17.72 -0.35 -9.99
C PRO A 77 -18.47 0.83 -9.36
N LEU A 78 -18.03 2.04 -9.66
CA LEU A 78 -18.69 3.29 -9.32
C LEU A 78 -18.64 4.27 -10.49
N PRO A 79 -19.63 5.20 -10.58
CA PRO A 79 -19.58 6.27 -11.56
C PRO A 79 -18.40 7.22 -11.30
N ALA A 80 -18.03 7.98 -12.32
CA ALA A 80 -17.03 9.04 -12.18
C ALA A 80 -17.47 10.10 -11.16
N LEU A 81 -16.50 10.60 -10.37
CA LEU A 81 -16.76 11.65 -9.38
C LEU A 81 -17.16 12.99 -10.02
N THR A 82 -16.69 13.24 -11.22
CA THR A 82 -17.02 14.44 -12.02
C THR A 82 -17.02 14.07 -13.50
N ALA A 83 -17.64 14.89 -14.34
CA ALA A 83 -17.73 14.65 -15.79
C ALA A 83 -16.34 14.58 -16.50
N SER A 84 -15.28 15.09 -15.88
CA SER A 84 -13.92 15.09 -16.43
C SER A 84 -13.07 13.86 -16.03
N PHE A 85 -13.58 12.98 -15.17
CA PHE A 85 -12.91 11.77 -14.76
C PHE A 85 -13.55 10.51 -15.36
N SER A 86 -12.76 9.44 -15.50
CA SER A 86 -13.29 8.13 -15.86
C SER A 86 -14.04 7.52 -14.67
N SER A 87 -14.98 6.65 -14.96
CA SER A 87 -15.61 5.77 -13.96
C SER A 87 -14.58 4.80 -13.37
N PHE A 88 -15.00 4.09 -12.33
CA PHE A 88 -14.21 3.07 -11.65
C PHE A 88 -14.78 1.70 -12.03
N GLY A 89 -13.93 0.80 -12.54
CA GLY A 89 -14.36 -0.50 -13.06
C GLY A 89 -14.58 -1.58 -12.02
N GLY A 90 -13.95 -1.44 -10.82
CA GLY A 90 -14.15 -2.41 -9.75
C GLY A 90 -13.41 -3.75 -9.96
N HIS A 91 -12.29 -3.76 -10.65
CA HIS A 91 -11.50 -4.96 -10.94
C HIS A 91 -10.48 -5.30 -9.84
N GLY A 92 -10.52 -4.65 -8.68
CA GLY A 92 -9.53 -4.78 -7.63
C GLY A 92 -9.28 -6.21 -7.16
N ARG A 93 -10.33 -7.03 -7.05
CA ARG A 93 -10.16 -8.44 -6.69
C ARG A 93 -9.37 -9.22 -7.76
N ALA A 94 -9.65 -8.99 -9.04
CA ALA A 94 -8.93 -9.62 -10.15
C ALA A 94 -7.46 -9.17 -10.20
N TYR A 95 -7.22 -7.87 -9.97
CA TYR A 95 -5.88 -7.31 -9.84
C TYR A 95 -5.08 -7.98 -8.72
N LEU A 96 -5.65 -8.11 -7.52
CA LEU A 96 -4.99 -8.79 -6.39
C LEU A 96 -4.75 -10.27 -6.68
N HIS A 97 -5.66 -10.95 -7.37
CA HIS A 97 -5.44 -12.32 -7.83
C HIS A 97 -4.26 -12.41 -8.80
N THR A 98 -4.07 -11.44 -9.70
CA THR A 98 -2.90 -11.40 -10.59
C THR A 98 -1.60 -11.26 -9.79
N ILE A 99 -1.56 -10.37 -8.80
CA ILE A 99 -0.41 -10.26 -7.92
C ILE A 99 -0.09 -11.61 -7.26
N ILE A 100 -1.10 -12.24 -6.67
CA ILE A 100 -0.93 -13.46 -5.86
C ILE A 100 -0.60 -14.68 -6.72
N LYS A 101 -1.20 -14.81 -7.89
CA LYS A 101 -1.11 -16.04 -8.71
C LYS A 101 -0.08 -15.97 -9.82
N GLN A 102 0.38 -14.76 -10.18
CA GLN A 102 1.30 -14.57 -11.29
C GLN A 102 2.56 -13.79 -10.88
N LEU A 103 2.38 -12.57 -10.34
CA LEU A 103 3.52 -11.67 -10.12
C LEU A 103 4.35 -12.12 -8.91
N LYS A 104 3.72 -12.43 -7.78
CA LYS A 104 4.42 -12.91 -6.59
C LYS A 104 5.17 -14.22 -6.84
N PRO A 105 4.60 -15.28 -7.45
CA PRO A 105 5.35 -16.48 -7.80
C PRO A 105 6.53 -16.23 -8.73
N HIS A 106 6.40 -15.30 -9.69
CA HIS A 106 7.51 -14.89 -10.55
C HIS A 106 8.64 -14.26 -9.72
N VAL A 107 8.32 -13.30 -8.85
CA VAL A 107 9.31 -12.64 -8.00
C VAL A 107 9.98 -13.65 -7.05
N ASP A 108 9.20 -14.51 -6.41
CA ASP A 108 9.73 -15.54 -5.49
C ASP A 108 10.65 -16.57 -6.18
N SER A 109 10.41 -16.86 -7.46
CA SER A 109 11.22 -17.81 -8.23
C SER A 109 12.50 -17.21 -8.81
N ASN A 110 12.53 -15.90 -9.03
CA ASN A 110 13.65 -15.22 -9.69
C ASN A 110 14.53 -14.40 -8.74
N TYR A 111 14.03 -14.11 -7.53
CA TYR A 111 14.72 -13.30 -6.53
C TYR A 111 14.78 -14.01 -5.19
N ARG A 112 15.78 -13.67 -4.37
CA ARG A 112 15.97 -14.25 -3.04
C ARG A 112 14.99 -13.62 -2.05
N THR A 113 13.76 -14.08 -2.07
CA THR A 113 12.68 -13.61 -1.22
C THR A 113 12.48 -14.49 0.02
N LEU A 114 12.02 -13.87 1.10
CA LEU A 114 11.30 -14.53 2.18
C LEU A 114 9.82 -14.51 1.78
N SER A 115 9.33 -15.62 1.23
CA SER A 115 8.03 -15.66 0.51
C SER A 115 6.81 -15.83 1.40
N ASP A 116 7.01 -16.05 2.70
CA ASP A 116 5.93 -16.24 3.66
C ASP A 116 5.17 -14.93 3.95
N ARG A 117 3.97 -15.07 4.54
CA ARG A 117 3.07 -13.98 4.87
C ARG A 117 3.73 -12.90 5.74
N ALA A 118 4.51 -13.30 6.75
CA ALA A 118 5.11 -12.35 7.69
C ALA A 118 6.14 -11.44 7.02
N ASN A 119 6.70 -11.87 5.90
CA ASN A 119 7.70 -11.18 5.11
C ASN A 119 7.16 -10.59 3.80
N THR A 120 5.84 -10.66 3.58
CA THR A 120 5.18 -10.11 2.37
C THR A 120 4.33 -8.89 2.73
N GLY A 121 4.67 -7.74 2.14
CA GLY A 121 3.95 -6.49 2.30
C GLY A 121 3.27 -6.01 1.02
N ILE A 122 2.23 -5.18 1.17
CA ILE A 122 1.58 -4.43 0.09
C ILE A 122 1.34 -2.99 0.54
N MET A 123 1.67 -2.03 -0.30
CA MET A 123 1.60 -0.61 0.05
C MET A 123 1.20 0.26 -1.13
N GLY A 124 0.54 1.37 -0.84
CA GLY A 124 0.22 2.36 -1.86
C GLY A 124 -0.35 3.66 -1.30
N CYS A 125 -0.53 4.63 -2.21
CA CYS A 125 -1.07 5.95 -1.91
C CYS A 125 -2.42 6.14 -2.59
N SER A 126 -3.34 6.89 -1.99
CA SER A 126 -4.63 7.21 -2.61
C SER A 126 -5.45 5.95 -2.96
N LEU A 127 -5.86 5.76 -4.22
CA LEU A 127 -6.46 4.49 -4.68
C LEU A 127 -5.52 3.30 -4.48
N GLY A 128 -4.19 3.50 -4.59
CA GLY A 128 -3.21 2.47 -4.25
C GLY A 128 -3.24 2.08 -2.77
N GLY A 129 -3.53 3.03 -1.87
CA GLY A 129 -3.79 2.76 -0.45
C GLY A 129 -5.11 2.02 -0.24
N LEU A 130 -6.15 2.39 -1.00
CA LEU A 130 -7.46 1.72 -0.98
C LEU A 130 -7.34 0.23 -1.32
N ILE A 131 -6.70 -0.09 -2.45
CA ILE A 131 -6.51 -1.49 -2.86
C ILE A 131 -5.60 -2.27 -1.91
N SER A 132 -4.64 -1.59 -1.26
CA SER A 132 -3.80 -2.21 -0.23
C SER A 132 -4.60 -2.57 1.03
N LEU A 133 -5.54 -1.72 1.47
CA LEU A 133 -6.48 -2.04 2.54
C LEU A 133 -7.46 -3.16 2.13
N TYR A 134 -7.92 -3.15 0.88
CA TYR A 134 -8.76 -4.22 0.35
C TYR A 134 -8.01 -5.56 0.35
N ALA A 135 -6.71 -5.57 0.04
CA ALA A 135 -5.87 -6.76 0.14
C ALA A 135 -5.76 -7.29 1.58
N ALA A 136 -5.69 -6.39 2.59
CA ALA A 136 -5.67 -6.77 4.00
C ALA A 136 -6.93 -7.55 4.42
N THR A 137 -8.06 -7.27 3.79
CA THR A 137 -9.35 -7.92 4.11
C THR A 137 -9.59 -9.17 3.28
N GLU A 138 -9.30 -9.15 1.98
CA GLU A 138 -9.59 -10.25 1.07
C GLU A 138 -8.52 -11.35 1.08
N PHE A 139 -7.26 -10.99 1.34
CA PHE A 139 -6.11 -11.90 1.26
C PHE A 139 -5.20 -11.81 2.50
N PRO A 140 -5.75 -11.86 3.73
CA PRO A 140 -4.97 -11.73 4.96
C PRO A 140 -3.95 -12.87 5.16
N HIS A 141 -4.11 -13.97 4.43
CA HIS A 141 -3.19 -15.11 4.44
C HIS A 141 -1.96 -14.92 3.54
N VAL A 142 -1.95 -13.89 2.69
CA VAL A 142 -0.83 -13.57 1.78
C VAL A 142 -0.01 -12.39 2.29
N PHE A 143 -0.69 -11.30 2.64
CA PHE A 143 -0.04 -10.06 3.06
C PHE A 143 -0.09 -9.94 4.59
N GLY A 144 1.07 -10.00 5.22
CA GLY A 144 1.21 -9.79 6.67
C GLY A 144 1.51 -8.35 7.05
N LYS A 145 1.78 -7.51 6.08
CA LYS A 145 2.17 -6.11 6.26
C LYS A 145 1.49 -5.23 5.23
N VAL A 146 0.75 -4.22 5.68
CA VAL A 146 -0.04 -3.34 4.81
C VAL A 146 0.23 -1.89 5.14
N GLY A 147 0.60 -1.12 4.13
CA GLY A 147 0.78 0.33 4.23
C GLY A 147 -0.20 1.08 3.34
N ALA A 148 -1.01 1.94 3.95
CA ALA A 148 -2.03 2.73 3.29
C ALA A 148 -1.78 4.22 3.53
N LEU A 149 -1.12 4.86 2.56
CA LEU A 149 -0.81 6.29 2.63
C LEU A 149 -1.95 7.08 1.97
N SER A 150 -2.67 7.85 2.77
CA SER A 150 -3.81 8.65 2.31
C SER A 150 -4.78 7.84 1.44
N ALA A 151 -5.15 6.66 1.93
CA ALA A 151 -6.04 5.76 1.19
C ALA A 151 -7.35 6.47 0.84
N SER A 152 -7.88 6.23 -0.36
CA SER A 152 -9.13 6.83 -0.86
C SER A 152 -10.35 6.33 -0.09
N MET A 153 -10.38 6.60 1.23
CA MET A 153 -11.44 6.15 2.15
C MET A 153 -12.81 6.76 1.83
N TRP A 154 -12.84 7.80 1.00
CA TRP A 154 -14.05 8.38 0.43
C TRP A 154 -14.75 7.48 -0.59
N TYR A 155 -14.12 6.38 -1.04
CA TYR A 155 -14.71 5.45 -2.01
C TYR A 155 -16.02 4.89 -1.45
N GLU A 156 -17.12 5.16 -2.16
CA GLU A 156 -18.46 4.89 -1.66
C GLU A 156 -18.64 3.41 -1.25
N GLY A 157 -19.14 3.20 -0.04
CA GLY A 157 -19.33 1.86 0.54
C GLY A 157 -18.07 1.24 1.15
N PHE A 158 -16.86 1.81 0.95
CA PHE A 158 -15.64 1.17 1.43
C PHE A 158 -15.51 1.22 2.96
N LEU A 159 -15.93 2.31 3.60
CA LEU A 159 -15.97 2.39 5.06
C LEU A 159 -16.91 1.31 5.63
N ASP A 160 -18.12 1.16 5.07
CA ASP A 160 -19.07 0.14 5.51
C ASP A 160 -18.53 -1.27 5.29
N TYR A 161 -17.88 -1.51 4.15
CA TYR A 161 -17.18 -2.76 3.88
C TYR A 161 -16.11 -3.04 4.94
N MET A 162 -15.22 -2.08 5.26
CA MET A 162 -14.18 -2.23 6.27
C MET A 162 -14.75 -2.47 7.67
N THR A 163 -15.82 -1.75 8.02
CA THR A 163 -16.51 -1.92 9.31
C THR A 163 -17.29 -3.23 9.40
N GLY A 164 -17.67 -3.83 8.28
CA GLY A 164 -18.30 -5.15 8.19
C GLY A 164 -17.36 -6.33 8.43
N GLN A 165 -16.02 -6.13 8.32
CA GLN A 165 -15.03 -7.20 8.44
C GLN A 165 -14.80 -7.63 9.90
N SER A 166 -14.35 -8.89 10.09
CA SER A 166 -13.74 -9.34 11.35
C SER A 166 -12.29 -8.90 11.39
N TRP A 167 -11.94 -8.07 12.37
CA TRP A 167 -10.57 -7.58 12.54
C TRP A 167 -9.80 -8.34 13.61
N SER A 168 -10.46 -8.98 14.55
CA SER A 168 -9.86 -9.85 15.57
C SER A 168 -9.07 -11.02 14.94
N ASP A 169 -9.59 -11.56 13.83
CA ASP A 169 -8.97 -12.71 13.13
C ASP A 169 -7.72 -12.31 12.33
N ARG A 170 -7.38 -11.02 12.30
CA ARG A 170 -6.23 -10.44 11.60
C ARG A 170 -5.13 -9.95 12.54
N SER A 171 -5.11 -10.45 13.78
CA SER A 171 -4.19 -10.01 14.84
C SER A 171 -2.70 -10.06 14.46
N GLU A 172 -2.31 -10.94 13.54
CA GLU A 172 -0.93 -11.07 13.05
C GLU A 172 -0.58 -10.08 11.91
N LEU A 173 -1.56 -9.36 11.36
CA LEU A 173 -1.33 -8.34 10.34
C LEU A 173 -0.74 -7.09 11.00
N LYS A 174 0.27 -6.46 10.42
CA LYS A 174 0.67 -5.09 10.74
C LYS A 174 0.05 -4.12 9.74
N LEU A 175 -0.58 -3.06 10.23
CA LEU A 175 -1.27 -2.07 9.43
C LEU A 175 -0.75 -0.66 9.72
N TYR A 176 -0.14 -0.02 8.74
CA TYR A 176 0.24 1.39 8.80
C TYR A 176 -0.75 2.22 7.99
N MET A 177 -1.34 3.23 8.62
CA MET A 177 -2.27 4.17 7.96
C MET A 177 -1.81 5.60 8.20
N TYR A 178 -1.68 6.36 7.13
CA TYR A 178 -1.34 7.78 7.16
C TYR A 178 -2.43 8.61 6.50
N VAL A 179 -2.68 9.82 7.01
CA VAL A 179 -3.52 10.84 6.37
C VAL A 179 -3.06 12.25 6.80
N GLY A 180 -3.11 13.21 5.89
CA GLY A 180 -2.88 14.61 6.21
C GLY A 180 -4.13 15.32 6.71
N SER A 181 -4.00 16.23 7.68
CA SER A 181 -5.14 16.93 8.30
C SER A 181 -5.85 17.92 7.35
N LEU A 182 -5.18 18.33 6.26
CA LEU A 182 -5.74 19.23 5.24
C LEU A 182 -6.17 18.49 3.95
N GLU A 183 -6.23 17.17 3.97
CA GLU A 183 -6.70 16.42 2.80
C GLU A 183 -8.18 16.70 2.51
N GLY A 184 -8.45 16.96 1.23
CA GLY A 184 -9.81 17.24 0.78
C GLY A 184 -10.31 18.67 1.05
N ILE A 185 -9.56 19.52 1.75
CA ILE A 185 -9.99 20.87 2.15
C ILE A 185 -10.49 21.74 0.99
N TYR A 186 -9.98 21.54 -0.24
CA TYR A 186 -10.41 22.28 -1.43
C TYR A 186 -11.35 21.48 -2.34
N LYS A 187 -11.78 20.29 -1.92
CA LYS A 187 -12.69 19.45 -2.71
C LYS A 187 -14.15 19.82 -2.42
N GLN A 188 -14.99 19.77 -3.46
CA GLN A 188 -16.42 20.05 -3.38
C GLN A 188 -17.28 18.79 -3.55
N ASN A 189 -16.65 17.62 -3.50
CA ASN A 189 -17.30 16.32 -3.60
C ASN A 189 -16.95 15.46 -2.38
N ILE A 190 -17.31 14.19 -2.41
CA ILE A 190 -17.07 13.24 -1.30
C ILE A 190 -15.61 13.17 -0.82
N GLN A 191 -14.65 13.53 -1.66
CA GLN A 191 -13.22 13.57 -1.29
C GLN A 191 -12.92 14.59 -0.18
N ALA A 192 -13.79 15.57 0.05
CA ALA A 192 -13.68 16.52 1.15
C ALA A 192 -13.69 15.83 2.53
N HIS A 193 -14.26 14.65 2.62
CA HIS A 193 -14.39 13.89 3.87
C HIS A 193 -13.29 12.82 4.06
N MET A 194 -12.19 12.90 3.33
CA MET A 194 -11.08 11.93 3.37
C MET A 194 -10.60 11.65 4.79
N LEU A 195 -10.32 12.71 5.54
CA LEU A 195 -9.84 12.63 6.92
C LEU A 195 -10.88 11.98 7.84
N ASP A 196 -12.14 12.38 7.74
CA ASP A 196 -13.22 11.88 8.60
C ASP A 196 -13.45 10.38 8.37
N TYR A 197 -13.44 9.94 7.12
CA TYR A 197 -13.56 8.53 6.77
C TYR A 197 -12.37 7.71 7.26
N THR A 198 -11.15 8.25 7.15
CA THR A 198 -9.95 7.57 7.67
C THR A 198 -10.01 7.41 9.19
N ARG A 199 -10.37 8.46 9.91
CA ARG A 199 -10.58 8.42 11.37
C ARG A 199 -11.68 7.42 11.77
N ALA A 200 -12.78 7.39 11.03
CA ALA A 200 -13.87 6.46 11.28
C ALA A 200 -13.44 4.99 11.05
N ALA A 201 -12.68 4.72 10.00
CA ALA A 201 -12.14 3.39 9.74
C ALA A 201 -11.20 2.91 10.86
N VAL A 202 -10.26 3.76 11.29
CA VAL A 202 -9.33 3.46 12.38
C VAL A 202 -10.10 3.11 13.67
N ARG A 203 -11.08 3.95 14.04
CA ARG A 203 -11.94 3.67 15.22
C ARG A 203 -12.68 2.34 15.10
N ALA A 204 -13.23 2.05 13.91
CA ALA A 204 -13.99 0.82 13.68
C ALA A 204 -13.10 -0.43 13.73
N ILE A 205 -11.91 -0.37 13.17
CA ILE A 205 -10.92 -1.47 13.20
C ILE A 205 -10.57 -1.80 14.66
N LEU A 206 -10.25 -0.80 15.47
CA LEU A 206 -9.91 -0.98 16.89
C LEU A 206 -11.10 -1.46 17.71
N ALA A 207 -12.30 -0.90 17.49
CA ALA A 207 -13.52 -1.32 18.18
C ALA A 207 -13.91 -2.79 17.89
N LYS A 208 -13.45 -3.35 16.77
CA LYS A 208 -13.63 -4.76 16.39
C LYS A 208 -12.52 -5.70 16.87
N GLY A 209 -11.71 -5.26 17.81
CA GLY A 209 -10.74 -6.09 18.50
C GLY A 209 -9.41 -6.28 17.76
N TYR A 210 -9.12 -5.42 16.77
CA TYR A 210 -7.77 -5.41 16.17
C TYR A 210 -6.75 -4.88 17.20
N PRO A 211 -5.59 -5.56 17.37
CA PRO A 211 -4.61 -5.15 18.36
C PRO A 211 -4.05 -3.76 18.07
N ALA A 212 -4.08 -2.87 19.06
CA ALA A 212 -3.63 -1.49 18.89
C ALA A 212 -2.13 -1.38 18.62
N ASP A 213 -1.33 -2.31 19.09
CA ASP A 213 0.10 -2.40 18.85
C ASP A 213 0.46 -2.90 17.42
N ARG A 214 -0.54 -3.37 16.68
CA ARG A 214 -0.43 -3.79 15.28
C ARG A 214 -0.93 -2.75 14.28
N LEU A 215 -1.50 -1.63 14.78
CA LEU A 215 -1.95 -0.49 13.98
C LEU A 215 -1.09 0.73 14.31
N ASN A 216 -0.40 1.27 13.31
CA ASN A 216 0.20 2.60 13.40
C ASN A 216 -0.62 3.57 12.56
N TYR A 217 -1.33 4.46 13.23
CA TYR A 217 -2.10 5.53 12.59
C TYR A 217 -1.40 6.86 12.79
N VAL A 218 -1.07 7.51 11.69
CA VAL A 218 -0.40 8.82 11.67
C VAL A 218 -1.33 9.83 10.99
N GLU A 219 -1.67 10.88 11.72
CA GLU A 219 -2.36 12.06 11.20
C GLU A 219 -1.38 13.24 11.27
N GLU A 220 -0.98 13.75 10.11
CA GLU A 220 -0.02 14.85 10.04
C GLU A 220 -0.72 16.19 9.96
N GLU A 221 -0.44 17.06 10.93
CA GLU A 221 -0.94 18.43 10.92
C GLU A 221 -0.40 19.21 9.72
N GLY A 222 -1.27 19.86 8.97
CA GLY A 222 -0.91 20.59 7.75
C GLY A 222 -0.63 19.71 6.53
N GLY A 223 -0.67 18.38 6.68
CA GLY A 223 -0.47 17.45 5.57
C GLY A 223 -1.58 17.55 4.52
N THR A 224 -1.21 17.50 3.25
CA THR A 224 -2.12 17.51 2.09
C THR A 224 -1.98 16.23 1.27
N HIS A 225 -2.89 16.02 0.31
CA HIS A 225 -2.86 14.86 -0.59
C HIS A 225 -1.81 15.03 -1.69
N ASP A 226 -0.53 14.95 -1.32
CA ASP A 226 0.59 15.25 -2.20
C ASP A 226 1.74 14.25 -2.05
N MET A 227 2.49 14.04 -3.16
CA MET A 227 3.63 13.13 -3.20
C MET A 227 4.72 13.49 -2.18
N LEU A 228 4.87 14.74 -1.82
CA LEU A 228 5.83 15.19 -0.80
C LEU A 228 5.56 14.49 0.54
N PHE A 229 4.32 14.49 0.98
CA PHE A 229 3.92 13.84 2.23
C PHE A 229 3.95 12.32 2.13
N PHE A 230 3.55 11.76 1.00
CA PHE A 230 3.65 10.31 0.79
C PHE A 230 5.10 9.83 0.82
N ALA A 231 6.01 10.55 0.16
CA ALA A 231 7.43 10.22 0.13
C ALA A 231 8.10 10.39 1.49
N LYS A 232 7.62 11.29 2.35
CA LYS A 232 8.06 11.42 3.74
C LYS A 232 7.67 10.20 4.57
N HIS A 233 6.41 9.79 4.50
CA HIS A 233 5.86 8.72 5.32
C HIS A 233 6.13 7.31 4.81
N PHE A 234 6.50 7.15 3.54
CA PHE A 234 6.75 5.83 2.97
C PHE A 234 7.92 5.08 3.66
N PRO A 235 9.09 5.69 3.88
CA PRO A 235 10.18 5.03 4.63
C PRO A 235 9.83 4.76 6.10
N GLU A 236 9.07 5.65 6.75
CA GLU A 236 8.59 5.47 8.12
C GLU A 236 7.62 4.28 8.22
N ALA A 237 6.75 4.14 7.23
CA ALA A 237 5.85 3.00 7.14
C ALA A 237 6.63 1.69 6.95
N LEU A 238 7.63 1.66 6.07
CA LEU A 238 8.50 0.49 5.90
C LEU A 238 9.25 0.14 7.20
N GLU A 239 9.85 1.13 7.85
CA GLU A 239 10.53 0.94 9.13
C GLU A 239 9.61 0.26 10.13
N TRP A 240 8.42 0.84 10.39
CA TRP A 240 7.49 0.29 11.36
C TRP A 240 6.92 -1.08 10.97
N LEU A 241 6.65 -1.30 9.69
CA LEU A 241 6.09 -2.57 9.22
C LEU A 241 7.08 -3.73 9.36
N PHE A 242 8.38 -3.49 9.20
CA PHE A 242 9.40 -4.54 9.12
C PHE A 242 10.35 -4.62 10.33
N THR A 243 10.18 -3.75 11.32
CA THR A 243 10.77 -3.89 12.66
C THR A 243 9.76 -4.46 13.64
#